data_d2c7374ee1690fa5617a6dc2984c4f7e
#
_entry.id   d2c7374ee1690fa5617a6dc2984c4f7e
#
_cell.length_a   1.000
_cell.length_b   1.000
_cell.length_c   1.000
_cell.angle_alpha   90.00
_cell.angle_beta   90.00
_cell.angle_gamma   90.00
#
_symmetry.space_group_name_H-M   'P 1'
#
loop_
_entity.id
_entity.type
_entity.pdbx_description
1 polymer ?
#
loop_
_entity_poly.entity_id
_entity_poly.type
_entity_poly.pdbx_seq_one_letter_code
_entity_poly.pdbx_strand_id
1 'polypeptide(L)'
;GFIQAGGHLFIFLITGGLTLYFATERLWPEFLVSLFIHGTSASFFKGIAAHELGHGTVFKTKALNRLFLRFYSIISWHNHHEYAMSHTYHHRYTLHPEGDREVVLPLEILIGRPFYLLQIFTFNITGGPVTSGIIPIMKGTFQTAFGGKGASVISEEWSNALYTTHEKERPHAIK
;
A
#
# COMPACT_ATOMS: atom_id res chain seq x y z
N GLY A 1 16.23 11.41 7.55
CA GLY A 1 15.55 11.23 6.26
C GLY A 1 16.30 10.33 5.30
N PHE A 2 17.49 10.75 4.81
CA PHE A 2 18.23 9.97 3.81
C PHE A 2 18.65 8.58 4.30
N ILE A 3 19.06 8.43 5.55
CA ILE A 3 19.40 7.11 6.11
C ILE A 3 18.16 6.22 6.16
N GLN A 4 17.01 6.76 6.55
CA GLN A 4 15.78 5.99 6.65
C GLN A 4 15.23 5.62 5.26
N ALA A 5 14.90 6.62 4.43
CA ALA A 5 14.32 6.37 3.12
C ALA A 5 15.33 5.75 2.14
N GLY A 6 16.55 6.31 2.05
CA GLY A 6 17.60 5.78 1.17
C GLY A 6 18.09 4.40 1.60
N GLY A 7 18.25 4.17 2.91
CA GLY A 7 18.64 2.86 3.45
C GLY A 7 17.60 1.79 3.17
N HIS A 8 16.31 2.11 3.32
CA HIS A 8 15.24 1.17 3.00
C HIS A 8 15.17 0.86 1.50
N LEU A 9 15.32 1.88 0.65
CA LEU A 9 15.39 1.70 -0.79
C LEU A 9 16.61 0.81 -1.17
N PHE A 10 17.74 1.01 -0.54
CA PHE A 10 18.93 0.20 -0.74
C PHE A 10 18.71 -1.27 -0.39
N ILE A 11 18.08 -1.55 0.76
CA ILE A 11 17.69 -2.91 1.17
C ILE A 11 16.74 -3.52 0.13
N PHE A 12 15.74 -2.76 -0.33
CA PHE A 12 14.82 -3.22 -1.35
C PHE A 12 15.53 -3.59 -2.67
N LEU A 13 16.44 -2.76 -3.13
CA LEU A 13 17.20 -3.01 -4.37
C LEU A 13 18.11 -4.23 -4.24
N ILE A 14 18.81 -4.38 -3.11
CA ILE A 14 19.67 -5.56 -2.87
C ILE A 14 18.83 -6.83 -2.81
N THR A 15 17.76 -6.83 -2.01
CA THR A 15 16.92 -8.03 -1.89
C THR A 15 16.26 -8.40 -3.21
N GLY A 16 15.84 -7.41 -4.02
CA GLY A 16 15.32 -7.62 -5.37
C GLY A 16 16.38 -8.20 -6.32
N GLY A 17 17.58 -7.66 -6.29
CA GLY A 17 18.72 -8.18 -7.06
C GLY A 17 19.07 -9.61 -6.70
N LEU A 18 19.11 -9.94 -5.41
CA LEU A 18 19.35 -11.31 -4.93
C LEU A 18 18.21 -12.26 -5.35
N THR A 19 16.95 -11.81 -5.26
CA THR A 19 15.81 -12.61 -5.70
C THR A 19 15.90 -12.92 -7.19
N LEU A 20 16.24 -11.93 -8.02
CA LEU A 20 16.43 -12.13 -9.44
C LEU A 20 17.61 -13.06 -9.74
N TYR A 21 18.74 -12.89 -9.06
CA TYR A 21 19.91 -13.74 -9.18
C TYR A 21 19.57 -15.21 -8.87
N PHE A 22 18.96 -15.49 -7.74
CA PHE A 22 18.60 -16.86 -7.36
C PHE A 22 17.56 -17.47 -8.33
N ALA A 23 16.65 -16.66 -8.88
CA ALA A 23 15.73 -17.13 -9.90
C ALA A 23 16.46 -17.52 -11.20
N THR A 24 17.42 -16.70 -11.66
CA THR A 24 18.19 -16.98 -12.90
C THR A 24 19.11 -18.19 -12.75
N GLU A 25 19.71 -18.37 -11.58
CA GLU A 25 20.54 -19.52 -11.26
C GLU A 25 19.73 -20.78 -10.87
N ARG A 26 18.40 -20.68 -10.85
CA ARG A 26 17.47 -21.78 -10.49
C ARG A 26 17.71 -22.33 -9.07
N LEU A 27 18.19 -21.50 -8.18
CA LEU A 27 18.38 -21.79 -6.75
C LEU A 27 17.05 -21.57 -6.02
N TRP A 28 16.14 -22.52 -6.16
CA TRP A 28 14.74 -22.34 -5.73
C TRP A 28 14.56 -22.13 -4.22
N PRO A 29 15.26 -22.83 -3.32
CA PRO A 29 15.14 -22.54 -1.88
C PRO A 29 15.55 -21.10 -1.54
N GLU A 30 16.69 -20.63 -2.05
CA GLU A 30 17.22 -19.30 -1.84
C GLU A 30 16.33 -18.24 -2.50
N PHE A 31 15.77 -18.56 -3.67
CA PHE A 31 14.77 -17.72 -4.33
C PHE A 31 13.55 -17.51 -3.45
N LEU A 32 12.98 -18.56 -2.88
CA LEU A 32 11.77 -18.43 -2.03
C LEU A 32 12.06 -17.62 -0.77
N VAL A 33 13.20 -17.83 -0.13
CA VAL A 33 13.61 -17.05 1.05
C VAL A 33 13.84 -15.59 0.68
N SER A 34 14.57 -15.31 -0.38
CA SER A 34 14.86 -13.94 -0.83
C SER A 34 13.59 -13.22 -1.30
N LEU A 35 12.67 -13.93 -1.97
CA LEU A 35 11.37 -13.41 -2.39
C LEU A 35 10.52 -12.98 -1.17
N PHE A 36 10.51 -13.78 -0.11
CA PHE A 36 9.81 -13.43 1.12
C PHE A 36 10.41 -12.17 1.77
N ILE A 37 11.73 -12.11 1.88
CA ILE A 37 12.44 -10.95 2.45
C ILE A 37 12.20 -9.70 1.58
N HIS A 38 12.28 -9.84 0.27
CA HIS A 38 12.02 -8.74 -0.68
C HIS A 38 10.58 -8.25 -0.60
N GLY A 39 9.60 -9.16 -0.57
CA GLY A 39 8.19 -8.82 -0.42
C GLY A 39 7.90 -8.11 0.91
N THR A 40 8.53 -8.56 2.00
CA THR A 40 8.44 -7.89 3.31
C THR A 40 9.03 -6.48 3.23
N SER A 41 10.19 -6.31 2.60
CA SER A 41 10.79 -4.99 2.36
C SER A 41 9.89 -4.10 1.50
N ALA A 42 9.26 -4.65 0.45
CA ALA A 42 8.34 -3.92 -0.41
C ALA A 42 7.07 -3.45 0.32
N SER A 43 6.53 -4.25 1.24
CA SER A 43 5.33 -3.89 2.00
C SER A 43 5.51 -2.63 2.85
N PHE A 44 6.73 -2.34 3.27
CA PHE A 44 7.06 -1.15 4.02
C PHE A 44 6.81 0.16 3.25
N PHE A 45 6.97 0.16 1.93
CA PHE A 45 6.73 1.34 1.10
C PHE A 45 5.28 1.79 1.12
N LYS A 46 4.34 0.85 1.11
CA LYS A 46 2.91 1.13 1.12
C LYS A 46 2.43 1.56 2.51
N GLY A 47 2.88 0.87 3.54
CA GLY A 47 2.46 1.14 4.90
C GLY A 47 3.19 2.35 5.51
N ILE A 48 4.26 2.07 6.20
CA ILE A 48 4.94 3.07 7.06
C ILE A 48 5.58 4.19 6.25
N ALA A 49 6.25 3.88 5.12
CA ALA A 49 6.96 4.91 4.38
C ALA A 49 6.01 5.89 3.69
N ALA A 50 4.91 5.42 3.10
CA ALA A 50 3.91 6.30 2.48
C ALA A 50 3.23 7.18 3.53
N HIS A 51 2.94 6.64 4.71
CA HIS A 51 2.39 7.36 5.85
C HIS A 51 3.31 8.50 6.29
N GLU A 52 4.54 8.20 6.65
CA GLU A 52 5.51 9.19 7.15
C GLU A 52 5.87 10.25 6.11
N LEU A 53 6.04 9.85 4.86
CA LEU A 53 6.31 10.79 3.76
C LEU A 53 5.09 11.67 3.45
N GLY A 54 3.88 11.13 3.58
CA GLY A 54 2.63 11.87 3.45
C GLY A 54 2.51 12.98 4.49
N HIS A 55 2.88 12.71 5.73
CA HIS A 55 2.97 13.72 6.80
C HIS A 55 4.13 14.69 6.64
N GLY A 56 5.09 14.40 5.76
CA GLY A 56 6.25 15.26 5.55
C GLY A 56 7.30 15.19 6.68
N THR A 57 7.29 14.10 7.46
CA THR A 57 8.13 13.93 8.67
C THR A 57 9.53 13.40 8.39
N VAL A 58 9.73 12.74 7.23
CA VAL A 58 11.00 12.05 6.90
C VAL A 58 12.12 13.02 6.54
N PHE A 59 11.84 14.03 5.73
CA PHE A 59 12.79 15.02 5.31
C PHE A 59 12.38 16.43 5.78
N LYS A 60 13.36 17.27 6.11
CA LYS A 60 13.11 18.71 6.39
C LYS A 60 12.57 19.42 5.14
N THR A 61 12.95 18.98 3.95
CA THR A 61 12.57 19.57 2.67
C THR A 61 11.27 18.96 2.16
N LYS A 62 10.21 19.75 2.04
CA LYS A 62 8.90 19.30 1.51
C LYS A 62 9.01 18.66 0.12
N ALA A 63 9.89 19.18 -0.75
CA ALA A 63 10.08 18.61 -2.09
C ALA A 63 10.61 17.17 -2.04
N LEU A 64 11.53 16.85 -1.12
CA LEU A 64 12.06 15.50 -0.96
C LEU A 64 10.99 14.53 -0.43
N ASN A 65 10.18 14.93 0.55
CA ASN A 65 9.08 14.10 1.00
C ASN A 65 8.14 13.75 -0.17
N ARG A 66 7.76 14.73 -0.99
CA ARG A 66 6.91 14.50 -2.17
C ARG A 66 7.56 13.62 -3.23
N LEU A 67 8.86 13.81 -3.49
CA LEU A 67 9.59 13.00 -4.48
C LEU A 67 9.63 11.53 -4.06
N PHE A 68 10.04 11.27 -2.81
CA PHE A 68 10.11 9.90 -2.30
C PHE A 68 8.72 9.27 -2.16
N LEU A 69 7.70 10.03 -1.77
CA LEU A 69 6.32 9.55 -1.71
C LEU A 69 5.84 9.09 -3.08
N ARG A 70 6.05 9.88 -4.14
CA ARG A 70 5.68 9.50 -5.51
C ARG A 70 6.43 8.26 -5.97
N PHE A 71 7.73 8.21 -5.73
CA PHE A 71 8.56 7.07 -6.12
C PHE A 71 8.12 5.79 -5.41
N TYR A 72 7.88 5.85 -4.10
CA TYR A 72 7.41 4.70 -3.33
C TYR A 72 5.99 4.28 -3.72
N SER A 73 5.13 5.23 -4.06
CA SER A 73 3.78 4.95 -4.55
C SER A 73 3.79 4.14 -5.85
N ILE A 74 4.71 4.47 -6.77
CA ILE A 74 4.89 3.70 -8.02
C ILE A 74 5.34 2.27 -7.71
N ILE A 75 6.35 2.09 -6.85
CA ILE A 75 6.87 0.76 -6.49
C ILE A 75 5.80 -0.10 -5.82
N SER A 76 4.98 0.50 -4.94
CA SER A 76 3.99 -0.23 -4.13
C SER A 76 2.59 -0.27 -4.75
N TRP A 77 2.41 0.24 -5.98
CA TRP A 77 1.11 0.34 -6.64
C TRP A 77 0.07 1.06 -5.78
N HIS A 78 0.46 2.18 -5.18
CA HIS A 78 -0.33 2.92 -4.23
C HIS A 78 -0.65 4.33 -4.73
N ASN A 79 -1.94 4.69 -4.77
CA ASN A 79 -2.35 6.06 -5.09
C ASN A 79 -2.23 6.95 -3.85
N HIS A 80 -1.13 7.68 -3.74
CA HIS A 80 -0.86 8.54 -2.59
C HIS A 80 -1.83 9.72 -2.46
N HIS A 81 -2.49 10.17 -3.52
CA HIS A 81 -3.50 11.24 -3.43
C HIS A 81 -4.78 10.72 -2.79
N GLU A 82 -5.27 9.56 -3.23
CA GLU A 82 -6.44 8.91 -2.63
C GLU A 82 -6.17 8.56 -1.16
N TYR A 83 -5.00 8.03 -0.89
CA TYR A 83 -4.56 7.73 0.47
C TYR A 83 -4.54 8.99 1.35
N ALA A 84 -3.96 10.10 0.89
CA ALA A 84 -3.88 11.34 1.67
C ALA A 84 -5.28 11.90 2.02
N MET A 85 -6.23 11.81 1.09
CA MET A 85 -7.63 12.19 1.35
C MET A 85 -8.25 11.32 2.45
N SER A 86 -8.18 9.99 2.29
CA SER A 86 -8.73 9.03 3.26
C SER A 86 -8.05 9.17 4.62
N HIS A 87 -6.72 9.27 4.63
CA HIS A 87 -5.91 9.36 5.83
C HIS A 87 -6.18 10.61 6.68
N THR A 88 -6.58 11.71 6.04
CA THR A 88 -7.06 12.90 6.76
C THR A 88 -8.30 12.60 7.58
N TYR A 89 -9.23 11.80 7.07
CA TYR A 89 -10.41 11.37 7.82
C TYR A 89 -10.06 10.35 8.90
N HIS A 90 -9.14 9.42 8.62
CA HIS A 90 -8.63 8.49 9.62
C HIS A 90 -8.09 9.23 10.85
N HIS A 91 -7.23 10.22 10.68
CA HIS A 91 -6.72 11.02 11.81
C HIS A 91 -7.80 11.81 12.55
N ARG A 92 -8.84 12.25 11.87
CA ARG A 92 -9.93 13.04 12.45
C ARG A 92 -10.93 12.19 13.20
N TYR A 93 -11.21 11.01 12.71
CA TYR A 93 -12.30 10.14 13.16
C TYR A 93 -11.84 8.74 13.55
N THR A 94 -10.61 8.58 13.98
CA THR A 94 -9.98 7.29 14.32
C THR A 94 -10.94 6.34 15.04
N LEU A 95 -11.12 5.15 14.48
CA LEU A 95 -12.01 4.07 14.94
C LEU A 95 -13.52 4.40 14.92
N HIS A 96 -13.93 5.55 14.37
CA HIS A 96 -15.35 5.83 14.23
C HIS A 96 -15.94 5.00 13.07
N PRO A 97 -17.03 4.23 13.28
CA PRO A 97 -17.54 3.26 12.28
C PRO A 97 -17.92 3.88 10.94
N GLU A 98 -18.36 5.13 10.93
CA GLU A 98 -18.79 5.83 9.72
C GLU A 98 -17.75 6.79 9.17
N GLY A 99 -16.90 7.33 10.03
CA GLY A 99 -15.92 8.36 9.65
C GLY A 99 -14.54 7.82 9.32
N ASP A 100 -14.17 6.68 9.88
CA ASP A 100 -12.87 6.03 9.65
C ASP A 100 -13.04 4.76 8.82
N ARG A 101 -12.64 4.85 7.56
CA ARG A 101 -12.71 3.73 6.62
C ARG A 101 -11.36 3.10 6.31
N GLU A 102 -10.28 3.57 6.95
CA GLU A 102 -8.95 2.98 6.83
C GLU A 102 -8.73 1.80 7.78
N VAL A 103 -9.50 1.71 8.85
CA VAL A 103 -9.40 0.61 9.79
C VAL A 103 -9.99 -0.65 9.17
N VAL A 104 -9.14 -1.44 8.58
CA VAL A 104 -9.44 -2.79 8.09
C VAL A 104 -9.22 -3.79 9.23
N LEU A 105 -9.78 -3.50 10.40
CA LEU A 105 -9.82 -4.50 11.46
C LEU A 105 -10.93 -5.50 11.10
N PRO A 106 -10.64 -6.80 11.14
CA PRO A 106 -11.70 -7.78 11.02
C PRO A 106 -12.70 -7.54 12.14
N LEU A 107 -13.96 -7.31 11.78
CA LEU A 107 -15.06 -7.21 12.73
C LEU A 107 -15.20 -8.51 13.55
N GLU A 108 -14.72 -9.63 12.99
CA GLU A 108 -14.68 -10.93 13.63
C GLU A 108 -13.36 -11.64 13.33
N ILE A 109 -12.75 -12.19 14.36
CA ILE A 109 -11.57 -13.05 14.19
C ILE A 109 -12.08 -14.43 13.73
N LEU A 110 -11.91 -14.73 12.45
CA LEU A 110 -12.37 -15.98 11.83
C LEU A 110 -11.42 -17.16 12.15
N ILE A 111 -11.17 -17.43 13.43
CA ILE A 111 -10.26 -18.48 13.87
C ILE A 111 -10.68 -19.87 13.35
N GLY A 112 -11.98 -20.09 13.15
CA GLY A 112 -12.52 -21.34 12.59
C GLY A 112 -12.30 -21.55 11.09
N ARG A 113 -11.64 -20.61 10.39
CA ARG A 113 -11.37 -20.73 8.94
C ARG A 113 -9.86 -20.87 8.70
N PRO A 114 -9.36 -22.10 8.47
CA PRO A 114 -7.92 -22.33 8.32
C PRO A 114 -7.31 -21.57 7.13
N PHE A 115 -8.04 -21.37 6.04
CA PHE A 115 -7.59 -20.54 4.92
C PHE A 115 -7.42 -19.06 5.27
N TYR A 116 -8.22 -18.54 6.20
CA TYR A 116 -8.05 -17.17 6.68
C TYR A 116 -6.76 -17.01 7.49
N LEU A 117 -6.47 -17.97 8.38
CA LEU A 117 -5.21 -17.98 9.13
C LEU A 117 -4.01 -18.11 8.17
N LEU A 118 -4.12 -18.95 7.14
CA LEU A 118 -3.08 -19.07 6.13
C LEU A 118 -2.87 -17.74 5.38
N GLN A 119 -3.92 -17.00 5.08
CA GLN A 119 -3.83 -15.68 4.42
C GLN A 119 -3.15 -14.61 5.28
N ILE A 120 -3.22 -14.70 6.60
CA ILE A 120 -2.50 -13.77 7.51
C ILE A 120 -0.98 -13.98 7.39
N PHE A 121 -0.54 -15.22 7.19
CA PHE A 121 0.88 -15.60 7.14
C PHE A 121 1.44 -15.75 5.73
N THR A 122 0.62 -15.63 4.71
CA THR A 122 1.02 -15.80 3.31
C THR A 122 0.62 -14.60 2.46
N PHE A 123 1.08 -14.59 1.21
CA PHE A 123 0.68 -13.56 0.24
C PHE A 123 -0.79 -13.69 -0.11
N ASN A 124 -1.58 -12.69 0.24
CA ASN A 124 -2.97 -12.62 -0.16
C ASN A 124 -3.06 -12.12 -1.63
N ILE A 125 -3.09 -13.06 -2.56
CA ILE A 125 -3.10 -12.74 -4.01
C ILE A 125 -4.49 -12.29 -4.46
N THR A 126 -5.53 -13.01 -4.07
CA THR A 126 -6.88 -12.85 -4.64
C THR A 126 -7.83 -12.03 -3.78
N GLY A 127 -7.44 -11.69 -2.55
CA GLY A 127 -8.33 -11.06 -1.60
C GLY A 127 -9.20 -12.05 -0.84
N GLY A 128 -9.83 -11.57 0.20
CA GLY A 128 -10.76 -12.32 1.06
C GLY A 128 -11.81 -11.38 1.62
N PRO A 129 -12.74 -11.88 2.42
CA PRO A 129 -13.84 -11.06 2.95
C PRO A 129 -13.38 -9.91 3.85
N VAL A 130 -12.14 -9.94 4.30
CA VAL A 130 -11.60 -8.98 5.29
C VAL A 130 -10.34 -8.27 4.81
N THR A 131 -9.69 -8.75 3.76
CA THR A 131 -8.41 -8.18 3.27
C THR A 131 -8.41 -8.06 1.76
N SER A 132 -7.85 -6.94 1.27
CA SER A 132 -7.60 -6.75 -0.15
C SER A 132 -6.35 -7.51 -0.57
N GLY A 133 -6.46 -8.36 -1.59
CA GLY A 133 -5.32 -9.04 -2.17
C GLY A 133 -4.54 -8.17 -3.17
N ILE A 134 -3.40 -8.67 -3.63
CA ILE A 134 -2.55 -7.98 -4.59
C ILE A 134 -3.31 -7.67 -5.89
N ILE A 135 -4.03 -8.63 -6.44
CA ILE A 135 -4.78 -8.46 -7.70
C ILE A 135 -5.85 -7.36 -7.58
N PRO A 136 -6.74 -7.37 -6.56
CA PRO A 136 -7.68 -6.28 -6.34
C PRO A 136 -7.03 -4.91 -6.19
N ILE A 137 -5.91 -4.83 -5.47
CA ILE A 137 -5.17 -3.57 -5.29
C ILE A 137 -4.62 -3.06 -6.62
N MET A 138 -3.96 -3.91 -7.40
CA MET A 138 -3.44 -3.53 -8.72
C MET A 138 -4.57 -3.10 -9.65
N LYS A 139 -5.66 -3.87 -9.71
CA LYS A 139 -6.84 -3.53 -10.51
C LYS A 139 -7.41 -2.18 -10.10
N GLY A 140 -7.60 -1.94 -8.81
CA GLY A 140 -8.09 -0.66 -8.29
C GLY A 140 -7.18 0.51 -8.65
N THR A 141 -5.86 0.34 -8.51
CA THR A 141 -4.88 1.37 -8.88
C THR A 141 -4.94 1.71 -10.37
N PHE A 142 -5.00 0.70 -11.24
CA PHE A 142 -5.19 0.91 -12.69
C PHE A 142 -6.51 1.61 -13.00
N GLN A 143 -7.61 1.16 -12.42
CA GLN A 143 -8.92 1.79 -12.63
C GLN A 143 -8.91 3.25 -12.23
N THR A 144 -8.34 3.59 -11.08
CA THR A 144 -8.22 4.97 -10.61
C THR A 144 -7.33 5.80 -11.53
N ALA A 145 -6.19 5.27 -11.96
CA ALA A 145 -5.27 5.95 -12.85
C ALA A 145 -5.91 6.32 -14.21
N PHE A 146 -6.85 5.51 -14.69
CA PHE A 146 -7.57 5.77 -15.94
C PHE A 146 -8.95 6.43 -15.75
N GLY A 147 -9.18 7.06 -14.60
CA GLY A 147 -10.42 7.80 -14.33
C GLY A 147 -11.62 6.93 -13.97
N GLY A 148 -11.42 5.63 -13.77
CA GLY A 148 -12.42 4.73 -13.22
C GLY A 148 -12.63 4.97 -11.73
N LYS A 149 -13.76 4.46 -11.23
CA LYS A 149 -13.98 4.42 -9.78
C LYS A 149 -13.08 3.32 -9.21
N GLY A 150 -12.03 3.71 -8.53
CA GLY A 150 -11.07 2.76 -7.96
C GLY A 150 -11.74 1.88 -6.90
N ALA A 151 -11.65 0.59 -7.08
CA ALA A 151 -11.86 -0.35 -5.98
C ALA A 151 -10.55 -0.43 -5.18
N SER A 152 -10.27 0.58 -4.38
CA SER A 152 -9.20 0.51 -3.40
C SER A 152 -9.63 -0.37 -2.21
N VAL A 153 -8.79 -0.49 -1.21
CA VAL A 153 -9.11 -1.09 0.10
C VAL A 153 -10.38 -0.48 0.72
N ILE A 154 -10.75 0.69 0.24
CA ILE A 154 -11.90 1.50 0.64
C ILE A 154 -13.09 1.08 -0.22
N SER A 155 -14.27 0.94 0.37
CA SER A 155 -15.50 0.64 -0.37
C SER A 155 -15.75 1.66 -1.48
N GLU A 156 -16.38 1.24 -2.57
CA GLU A 156 -16.72 2.13 -3.70
C GLU A 156 -17.55 3.34 -3.22
N GLU A 157 -18.43 3.14 -2.26
CA GLU A 157 -19.23 4.19 -1.65
C GLU A 157 -18.36 5.26 -0.99
N TRP A 158 -17.36 4.84 -0.20
CA TRP A 158 -16.44 5.74 0.47
C TRP A 158 -15.53 6.48 -0.53
N SER A 159 -15.01 5.81 -1.54
CA SER A 159 -14.25 6.46 -2.62
C SER A 159 -15.09 7.53 -3.32
N ASN A 160 -16.35 7.25 -3.63
CA ASN A 160 -17.25 8.24 -4.22
C ASN A 160 -17.48 9.44 -3.30
N ALA A 161 -17.68 9.20 -2.01
CA ALA A 161 -17.85 10.26 -1.01
C ALA A 161 -16.59 11.14 -0.88
N LEU A 162 -15.39 10.51 -0.88
CA LEU A 162 -14.12 11.24 -0.87
C LEU A 162 -13.97 12.14 -2.10
N TYR A 163 -14.21 11.62 -3.30
CA TYR A 163 -14.10 12.39 -4.53
C TYR A 163 -15.13 13.49 -4.65
N THR A 164 -16.32 13.31 -4.10
CA THR A 164 -17.35 14.36 -4.06
C THR A 164 -16.90 15.49 -3.12
N THR A 165 -16.35 15.15 -1.98
CA THR A 165 -15.87 16.13 -0.98
C THR A 165 -14.56 16.81 -1.41
N HIS A 166 -13.71 16.11 -2.17
CA HIS A 166 -12.40 16.58 -2.61
C HIS A 166 -12.29 16.64 -4.14
N GLU A 167 -13.30 17.20 -4.79
CA GLU A 167 -13.37 17.26 -6.26
C GLU A 167 -12.14 17.89 -6.90
N LYS A 168 -11.51 18.88 -6.24
CA LYS A 168 -10.29 19.55 -6.71
C LYS A 168 -9.07 18.62 -6.70
N GLU A 169 -9.06 17.58 -5.87
CA GLU A 169 -7.94 16.62 -5.75
C GLU A 169 -8.07 15.47 -6.76
N ARG A 170 -9.28 15.24 -7.27
CA ARG A 170 -9.55 14.15 -8.22
C ARG A 170 -8.64 14.16 -9.45
N PRO A 171 -8.38 15.29 -10.13
CA PRO A 171 -7.46 15.33 -11.28
C PRO A 171 -6.03 14.90 -10.94
N HIS A 172 -5.61 15.09 -9.70
CA HIS A 172 -4.29 14.68 -9.24
C HIS A 172 -4.22 13.17 -8.92
N ALA A 173 -5.33 12.58 -8.50
CA ALA A 173 -5.43 11.15 -8.24
C ALA A 173 -5.49 10.30 -9.53
N ILE A 174 -5.94 10.89 -10.64
CA ILE A 174 -6.13 10.24 -11.95
C ILE A 174 -4.85 10.29 -12.82
N LYS A 175 -3.87 11.07 -12.47
CA LYS A 175 -2.60 11.18 -13.20
C LYS A 175 -1.56 10.20 -12.69
#